data_11d840515f3925d4e081800328834630
#
_entry.id   11d840515f3925d4e081800328834630
#
_cell.length_a   1.000
_cell.length_b   1.000
_cell.length_c   1.000
_cell.angle_alpha   90.00
_cell.angle_beta   90.00
_cell.angle_gamma   90.00
#
_symmetry.space_group_name_H-M   'P 1'
#
loop_
_entity.id
_entity.type
_entity.pdbx_description
1 polymer ?
#
loop_
_entity_poly.entity_id
_entity_poly.type
_entity_poly.pdbx_seq_one_letter_code
_entity_poly.pdbx_strand_id
1 'polypeptide(L)'
;MQAINRNKFGKTFFHLGPERDTSLFEKVKDHKTIIEKSDFILCTGLFDEQEEDLNYYKKFLKNYTSKKLICTNPDLIVHRGNVEELCAGSIAKIFEELGGEVIYFGKPHKEVYNMCFGPKEKVLAIGDNLRTDIKGANNLNLDCIFITDGVHREEYSNFADLETVFKKYKVKANFFQKELKW
;
A
#
# COMPACT_ATOMS: atom_id res chain seq x y z
N MET A 1 -0.31 12.77 2.26
CA MET A 1 0.05 14.20 2.37
C MET A 1 -0.47 15.05 1.20
N GLN A 2 -0.11 14.84 -0.07
CA GLN A 2 -0.64 15.67 -1.19
C GLN A 2 -2.16 15.66 -1.31
N ALA A 3 -2.83 14.54 -1.02
CA ALA A 3 -4.28 14.43 -1.08
C ALA A 3 -4.98 15.34 -0.06
N ILE A 4 -4.45 15.40 1.15
CA ILE A 4 -4.99 16.22 2.25
C ILE A 4 -4.73 17.72 1.98
N ASN A 5 -3.49 18.07 1.63
CA ASN A 5 -3.07 19.45 1.44
C ASN A 5 -3.76 20.17 0.27
N ARG A 6 -4.34 19.44 -0.67
CA ARG A 6 -4.97 20.02 -1.87
C ARG A 6 -6.49 20.11 -1.80
N ASN A 7 -7.09 19.78 -0.67
CA ASN A 7 -8.54 19.67 -0.53
C ASN A 7 -9.22 18.84 -1.64
N LYS A 8 -8.48 17.88 -2.20
CA LYS A 8 -8.92 17.10 -3.37
C LYS A 8 -10.11 16.19 -3.04
N PHE A 9 -10.20 15.76 -1.79
CA PHE A 9 -11.21 14.79 -1.34
C PHE A 9 -12.14 15.36 -0.26
N GLY A 10 -11.95 16.62 0.10
CA GLY A 10 -12.66 17.32 1.16
C GLY A 10 -11.70 18.00 2.13
N LYS A 11 -12.25 18.67 3.14
CA LYS A 11 -11.45 19.41 4.13
C LYS A 11 -11.10 18.57 5.35
N THR A 12 -12.03 17.71 5.79
CA THR A 12 -11.90 16.95 7.03
C THR A 12 -11.72 15.47 6.76
N PHE A 13 -10.97 14.78 7.62
CA PHE A 13 -10.74 13.36 7.49
C PHE A 13 -10.85 12.62 8.81
N PHE A 14 -11.26 11.37 8.73
CA PHE A 14 -11.11 10.40 9.79
C PHE A 14 -9.81 9.62 9.58
N HIS A 15 -8.95 9.53 10.59
CA HIS A 15 -7.74 8.72 10.52
C HIS A 15 -8.05 7.28 10.95
N LEU A 16 -7.87 6.34 10.03
CA LEU A 16 -7.89 4.91 10.26
C LEU A 16 -6.46 4.40 10.17
N GLY A 17 -5.89 4.05 11.31
CA GLY A 17 -4.50 3.62 11.42
C GLY A 17 -3.95 3.77 12.82
N PRO A 18 -2.71 3.29 13.05
CA PRO A 18 -2.06 3.34 14.34
C PRO A 18 -1.69 4.77 14.73
N GLU A 19 -1.59 5.03 16.02
CA GLU A 19 -1.31 6.39 16.52
C GLU A 19 0.08 6.90 16.12
N ARG A 20 1.05 6.01 15.95
CA ARG A 20 2.40 6.32 15.46
C ARG A 20 2.42 7.02 14.09
N ASP A 21 1.39 6.82 13.27
CA ASP A 21 1.29 7.41 11.92
C ASP A 21 0.79 8.86 11.93
N THR A 22 0.44 9.41 13.09
CA THR A 22 -0.03 10.81 13.22
C THR A 22 0.96 11.83 12.67
N SER A 23 2.26 11.53 12.73
CA SER A 23 3.33 12.36 12.15
C SER A 23 3.18 12.58 10.62
N LEU A 24 2.52 11.65 9.90
CA LEU A 24 2.31 11.74 8.46
C LEU A 24 1.40 12.91 8.04
N PHE A 25 0.55 13.37 8.96
CA PHE A 25 -0.41 14.45 8.72
C PHE A 25 -0.35 15.57 9.77
N GLU A 26 0.76 15.69 10.51
CA GLU A 26 0.94 16.70 11.56
C GLU A 26 0.59 18.13 11.09
N LYS A 27 0.96 18.49 9.85
CA LYS A 27 0.67 19.82 9.27
C LYS A 27 -0.81 20.11 9.04
N VAL A 28 -1.66 19.10 9.10
CA VAL A 28 -3.10 19.18 8.84
C VAL A 28 -3.92 18.46 9.91
N LYS A 29 -3.34 18.24 11.08
CA LYS A 29 -4.00 17.52 12.19
C LYS A 29 -5.32 18.17 12.63
N ASP A 30 -5.43 19.48 12.52
CA ASP A 30 -6.65 20.23 12.87
C ASP A 30 -7.85 19.88 11.97
N HIS A 31 -7.61 19.20 10.85
CA HIS A 31 -8.65 18.68 9.96
C HIS A 31 -9.11 17.27 10.32
N LYS A 32 -8.44 16.61 11.29
CA LYS A 32 -8.86 15.28 11.78
C LYS A 32 -10.16 15.42 12.59
N THR A 33 -11.12 14.54 12.35
CA THR A 33 -12.40 14.51 13.05
C THR A 33 -12.93 13.08 13.20
N ILE A 34 -14.07 12.90 13.85
CA ILE A 34 -14.77 11.63 13.94
C ILE A 34 -15.32 11.21 12.57
N ILE A 35 -15.49 9.91 12.36
CA ILE A 35 -15.82 9.36 11.04
C ILE A 35 -17.14 9.89 10.49
N GLU A 36 -18.13 10.15 11.35
CA GLU A 36 -19.44 10.70 10.96
C GLU A 36 -19.32 12.08 10.31
N LYS A 37 -18.42 12.92 10.82
CA LYS A 37 -18.22 14.32 10.39
C LYS A 37 -17.14 14.49 9.34
N SER A 38 -16.42 13.41 9.00
CA SER A 38 -15.34 13.47 8.03
C SER A 38 -15.85 13.49 6.59
N ASP A 39 -15.12 14.16 5.70
CA ASP A 39 -15.38 14.12 4.26
C ASP A 39 -14.85 12.81 3.65
N PHE A 40 -13.73 12.29 4.17
CA PHE A 40 -13.11 11.04 3.70
C PHE A 40 -12.41 10.30 4.84
N ILE A 41 -12.03 9.05 4.57
CA ILE A 41 -11.24 8.19 5.48
C ILE A 41 -9.80 8.18 4.99
N LEU A 42 -8.85 8.56 5.84
CA LEU A 42 -7.41 8.42 5.62
C LEU A 42 -6.93 7.13 6.28
N CYS A 43 -6.69 6.10 5.48
CA CYS A 43 -6.23 4.80 5.97
C CYS A 43 -4.70 4.68 5.81
N THR A 44 -3.99 4.63 6.92
CA THR A 44 -2.54 4.43 6.99
C THR A 44 -2.18 3.02 7.46
N GLY A 45 -3.10 2.32 8.12
CA GLY A 45 -2.90 1.00 8.69
C GLY A 45 -4.12 0.53 9.47
N LEU A 46 -3.90 -0.41 10.36
CA LEU A 46 -4.87 -0.91 11.32
C LEU A 46 -4.76 -0.11 12.63
N PHE A 47 -5.78 -0.15 13.47
CA PHE A 47 -5.72 0.41 14.81
C PHE A 47 -4.82 -0.45 15.70
N ASP A 48 -4.05 0.16 16.59
CA ASP A 48 -3.12 -0.54 17.49
C ASP A 48 -3.82 -1.64 18.34
N GLU A 49 -5.09 -1.46 18.67
CA GLU A 49 -5.86 -2.41 19.48
C GLU A 49 -6.59 -3.49 18.66
N GLN A 50 -6.55 -3.42 17.33
CA GLN A 50 -7.33 -4.28 16.41
C GLN A 50 -6.48 -4.74 15.21
N GLU A 51 -5.21 -4.98 15.41
CA GLU A 51 -4.24 -5.24 14.33
C GLU A 51 -4.53 -6.51 13.51
N GLU A 52 -5.26 -7.48 14.05
CA GLU A 52 -5.51 -8.76 13.39
C GLU A 52 -6.99 -9.04 13.07
N ASP A 53 -7.94 -8.24 13.58
CA ASP A 53 -9.38 -8.52 13.40
C ASP A 53 -9.98 -7.82 12.18
N LEU A 54 -9.81 -8.42 11.00
CA LEU A 54 -10.45 -7.94 9.78
C LEU A 54 -11.99 -7.91 9.83
N ASN A 55 -12.63 -8.75 10.65
CA ASN A 55 -14.09 -8.73 10.83
C ASN A 55 -14.55 -7.48 11.59
N TYR A 56 -13.72 -6.99 12.52
CA TYR A 56 -13.96 -5.72 13.18
C TYR A 56 -14.07 -4.60 12.14
N TYR A 57 -13.09 -4.50 11.23
CA TYR A 57 -13.09 -3.46 10.18
C TYR A 57 -14.26 -3.59 9.22
N LYS A 58 -14.65 -4.80 8.86
CA LYS A 58 -15.83 -5.04 8.03
C LYS A 58 -17.12 -4.51 8.69
N LYS A 59 -17.30 -4.78 9.99
CA LYS A 59 -18.44 -4.26 10.76
C LYS A 59 -18.38 -2.74 10.93
N PHE A 60 -17.19 -2.22 11.23
CA PHE A 60 -16.96 -0.78 11.44
C PHE A 60 -17.23 0.03 10.17
N LEU A 61 -16.69 -0.39 9.02
CA LEU A 61 -16.71 0.38 7.79
C LEU A 61 -18.00 0.27 6.97
N LYS A 62 -18.83 -0.75 7.18
CA LYS A 62 -20.03 -1.02 6.37
C LYS A 62 -21.01 0.17 6.25
N ASN A 63 -21.07 1.02 7.26
CA ASN A 63 -21.99 2.17 7.31
C ASN A 63 -21.39 3.44 6.68
N TYR A 64 -20.13 3.38 6.21
CA TYR A 64 -19.38 4.54 5.73
C TYR A 64 -18.91 4.40 4.27
N THR A 65 -19.47 3.44 3.53
CA THR A 65 -19.10 3.16 2.13
C THR A 65 -19.44 4.30 1.16
N SER A 66 -20.27 5.25 1.57
CA SER A 66 -20.50 6.49 0.81
C SER A 66 -19.33 7.47 0.84
N LYS A 67 -18.38 7.30 1.77
CA LYS A 67 -17.15 8.10 1.84
C LYS A 67 -16.08 7.48 0.95
N LYS A 68 -15.09 8.28 0.54
CA LYS A 68 -13.88 7.77 -0.11
C LYS A 68 -12.87 7.33 0.93
N LEU A 69 -12.23 6.18 0.72
CA LEU A 69 -11.11 5.73 1.52
C LEU A 69 -9.81 6.01 0.77
N ILE A 70 -8.92 6.78 1.38
CA ILE A 70 -7.59 7.07 0.87
C ILE A 70 -6.62 6.09 1.53
N CYS A 71 -6.14 5.11 0.78
CA CYS A 71 -5.17 4.13 1.23
C CYS A 71 -3.75 4.61 0.94
N THR A 72 -2.92 4.77 1.96
CA THR A 72 -1.55 5.29 1.82
C THR A 72 -0.50 4.19 1.67
N ASN A 73 -0.86 2.94 1.95
CA ASN A 73 -0.01 1.77 1.77
C ASN A 73 -0.81 0.62 1.14
N PRO A 74 -0.70 0.38 -0.18
CA PRO A 74 -1.45 -0.67 -0.88
C PRO A 74 -1.03 -2.10 -0.55
N ASP A 75 0.07 -2.31 0.17
CA ASP A 75 0.49 -3.65 0.58
C ASP A 75 -0.58 -4.28 1.48
N LEU A 76 -0.86 -5.58 1.25
CA LEU A 76 -1.79 -6.33 2.07
C LEU A 76 -1.16 -6.76 3.39
N ILE A 77 0.08 -7.21 3.29
CA ILE A 77 0.89 -7.72 4.41
C ILE A 77 2.32 -7.21 4.31
N VAL A 78 3.01 -7.23 5.43
CA VAL A 78 4.46 -7.04 5.53
C VAL A 78 5.04 -8.09 6.48
N HIS A 79 6.27 -8.52 6.25
CA HIS A 79 6.99 -9.38 7.18
C HIS A 79 7.95 -8.55 8.04
N ARG A 80 7.84 -8.70 9.35
CA ARG A 80 8.82 -8.19 10.32
C ARG A 80 9.51 -9.36 11.00
N GLY A 81 10.66 -9.75 10.48
CA GLY A 81 11.28 -11.00 10.84
C GLY A 81 10.39 -12.18 10.44
N ASN A 82 9.96 -12.99 11.40
CA ASN A 82 9.08 -14.14 11.19
C ASN A 82 7.59 -13.83 11.41
N VAL A 83 7.23 -12.59 11.71
CA VAL A 83 5.85 -12.19 11.96
C VAL A 83 5.28 -11.56 10.70
N GLU A 84 4.12 -12.03 10.26
CA GLU A 84 3.31 -11.41 9.22
C GLU A 84 2.37 -10.40 9.87
N GLU A 85 2.39 -9.15 9.39
CA GLU A 85 1.51 -8.08 9.84
C GLU A 85 0.64 -7.59 8.69
N LEU A 86 -0.63 -7.32 8.98
CA LEU A 86 -1.56 -6.73 8.02
C LEU A 86 -1.25 -5.25 7.78
N CYS A 87 -1.44 -4.79 6.55
CA CYS A 87 -1.24 -3.40 6.14
C CYS A 87 -2.56 -2.71 5.75
N ALA A 88 -2.50 -1.41 5.50
CA ALA A 88 -3.65 -0.61 5.08
C ALA A 88 -4.36 -1.14 3.83
N GLY A 89 -3.63 -1.82 2.92
CA GLY A 89 -4.20 -2.47 1.75
C GLY A 89 -5.22 -3.55 2.08
N SER A 90 -5.06 -4.28 3.20
CA SER A 90 -6.03 -5.26 3.67
C SER A 90 -7.36 -4.62 4.07
N ILE A 91 -7.31 -3.45 4.71
CA ILE A 91 -8.50 -2.65 5.04
C ILE A 91 -9.15 -2.08 3.78
N ALA A 92 -8.33 -1.55 2.88
CA ALA A 92 -8.80 -1.01 1.60
C ALA A 92 -9.56 -2.07 0.78
N LYS A 93 -9.03 -3.30 0.73
CA LYS A 93 -9.70 -4.43 0.07
C LYS A 93 -11.06 -4.75 0.68
N ILE A 94 -11.16 -4.78 2.03
CA ILE A 94 -12.44 -4.98 2.72
C ILE A 94 -13.41 -3.86 2.35
N PHE A 95 -12.96 -2.62 2.28
CA PHE A 95 -13.80 -1.48 1.95
C PHE A 95 -14.34 -1.57 0.53
N GLU A 96 -13.54 -2.02 -0.45
CA GLU A 96 -13.99 -2.31 -1.82
C GLU A 96 -15.01 -3.45 -1.85
N GLU A 97 -14.79 -4.54 -1.10
CA GLU A 97 -15.73 -5.66 -0.98
C GLU A 97 -17.10 -5.23 -0.39
N LEU A 98 -17.13 -4.18 0.43
CA LEU A 98 -18.33 -3.56 0.95
C LEU A 98 -18.99 -2.59 -0.04
N GLY A 99 -18.41 -2.37 -1.22
CA GLY A 99 -18.89 -1.43 -2.24
C GLY A 99 -18.40 0.00 -2.08
N GLY A 100 -17.40 0.26 -1.23
CA GLY A 100 -16.79 1.57 -1.05
C GLY A 100 -15.77 1.93 -2.13
N GLU A 101 -15.58 3.21 -2.38
CA GLU A 101 -14.55 3.72 -3.31
C GLU A 101 -13.21 3.89 -2.60
N VAL A 102 -12.17 3.22 -3.09
CA VAL A 102 -10.78 3.36 -2.59
C VAL A 102 -9.92 4.12 -3.58
N ILE A 103 -9.12 5.04 -3.05
CA ILE A 103 -8.09 5.75 -3.81
C ILE A 103 -6.74 5.40 -3.21
N TYR A 104 -5.93 4.72 -4.00
CA TYR A 104 -4.62 4.25 -3.56
C TYR A 104 -3.52 5.28 -3.82
N PHE A 105 -2.67 5.47 -2.80
CA PHE A 105 -1.40 6.19 -2.88
C PHE A 105 -0.27 5.25 -2.45
N GLY A 106 0.84 5.32 -3.16
CA GLY A 106 1.96 4.40 -2.94
C GLY A 106 2.17 3.49 -4.14
N LYS A 107 3.10 2.55 -4.03
CA LYS A 107 3.37 1.52 -5.04
C LYS A 107 2.13 0.63 -5.23
N PRO A 108 1.75 0.22 -6.44
CA PRO A 108 2.44 0.38 -7.74
C PRO A 108 2.00 1.63 -8.54
N HIS A 109 1.37 2.63 -7.89
CA HIS A 109 0.79 3.79 -8.56
C HIS A 109 1.87 4.83 -8.91
N LYS A 110 1.79 5.39 -10.12
CA LYS A 110 2.80 6.30 -10.69
C LYS A 110 3.04 7.57 -9.88
N GLU A 111 2.06 7.98 -9.08
CA GLU A 111 2.11 9.20 -8.29
C GLU A 111 3.30 9.21 -7.30
N VAL A 112 3.60 8.07 -6.68
CA VAL A 112 4.74 7.95 -5.76
C VAL A 112 6.06 8.04 -6.50
N TYR A 113 6.16 7.41 -7.66
CA TYR A 113 7.39 7.42 -8.47
C TYR A 113 7.70 8.80 -9.04
N ASN A 114 6.67 9.53 -9.49
CA ASN A 114 6.81 10.92 -9.97
C ASN A 114 7.34 11.89 -8.90
N MET A 115 7.34 11.48 -7.64
CA MET A 115 7.92 12.24 -6.53
C MET A 115 9.37 11.87 -6.23
N CYS A 116 9.85 10.73 -6.74
CA CYS A 116 11.15 10.17 -6.41
C CYS A 116 12.22 10.55 -7.44
N PHE A 117 11.85 10.69 -8.72
CA PHE A 117 12.80 10.92 -9.80
C PHE A 117 12.19 11.71 -10.97
N GLY A 118 13.04 12.35 -11.75
CA GLY A 118 12.66 13.11 -12.95
C GLY A 118 12.65 12.27 -14.24
N PRO A 119 12.06 12.79 -15.32
CA PRO A 119 11.80 12.03 -16.54
C PRO A 119 13.07 11.62 -17.35
N LYS A 120 14.24 12.18 -17.00
CA LYS A 120 15.52 11.87 -17.68
C LYS A 120 16.46 11.00 -16.86
N GLU A 121 16.07 10.62 -15.65
CA GLU A 121 16.90 9.83 -14.76
C GLU A 121 16.82 8.34 -15.12
N LYS A 122 17.97 7.67 -15.07
CA LYS A 122 18.03 6.21 -15.17
C LYS A 122 17.75 5.64 -13.79
N VAL A 123 16.68 4.86 -13.68
CA VAL A 123 16.19 4.32 -12.42
C VAL A 123 16.19 2.80 -12.47
N LEU A 124 16.72 2.18 -11.42
CA LEU A 124 16.60 0.77 -11.16
C LEU A 124 15.72 0.59 -9.92
N ALA A 125 14.57 -0.05 -10.09
CA ALA A 125 13.71 -0.39 -8.96
C ALA A 125 14.20 -1.68 -8.30
N ILE A 126 14.17 -1.72 -6.97
CA ILE A 126 14.56 -2.91 -6.18
C ILE A 126 13.43 -3.18 -5.18
N GLY A 127 12.96 -4.42 -5.12
CA GLY A 127 11.92 -4.78 -4.18
C GLY A 127 11.60 -6.27 -4.16
N ASP A 128 10.85 -6.67 -3.14
CA ASP A 128 10.49 -8.06 -2.88
C ASP A 128 9.00 -8.36 -3.09
N ASN A 129 8.19 -7.33 -3.34
CA ASN A 129 6.75 -7.50 -3.54
C ASN A 129 6.37 -7.39 -5.01
N LEU A 130 5.91 -8.50 -5.59
CA LEU A 130 5.50 -8.56 -7.00
C LEU A 130 4.26 -7.71 -7.30
N ARG A 131 3.37 -7.50 -6.31
CA ARG A 131 2.14 -6.72 -6.48
C ARG A 131 2.39 -5.22 -6.47
N THR A 132 3.41 -4.76 -5.77
CA THR A 132 3.68 -3.33 -5.55
C THR A 132 4.99 -2.89 -6.17
N ASP A 133 6.13 -3.44 -5.76
CA ASP A 133 7.45 -3.02 -6.23
C ASP A 133 7.66 -3.32 -7.71
N ILE A 134 7.56 -4.61 -8.06
CA ILE A 134 7.83 -5.07 -9.42
C ILE A 134 6.72 -4.60 -10.37
N LYS A 135 5.45 -4.67 -9.92
CA LYS A 135 4.33 -4.14 -10.70
C LYS A 135 4.46 -2.65 -10.97
N GLY A 136 4.89 -1.88 -9.97
CA GLY A 136 5.12 -0.44 -10.13
C GLY A 136 6.24 -0.12 -11.11
N ALA A 137 7.36 -0.84 -11.03
CA ALA A 137 8.45 -0.73 -12.01
C ALA A 137 7.96 -1.06 -13.43
N ASN A 138 7.20 -2.15 -13.59
CA ASN A 138 6.65 -2.54 -14.90
C ASN A 138 5.66 -1.50 -15.46
N ASN A 139 4.79 -0.93 -14.62
CA ASN A 139 3.84 0.11 -15.03
C ASN A 139 4.54 1.36 -15.60
N LEU A 140 5.79 1.60 -15.22
CA LEU A 140 6.60 2.73 -15.63
C LEU A 140 7.71 2.36 -16.62
N ASN A 141 7.77 1.09 -17.07
CA ASN A 141 8.85 0.55 -17.92
C ASN A 141 10.24 0.76 -17.33
N LEU A 142 10.40 0.65 -16.01
CA LEU A 142 11.67 0.70 -15.31
C LEU A 142 12.30 -0.70 -15.26
N ASP A 143 13.63 -0.74 -15.31
CA ASP A 143 14.37 -1.95 -14.95
C ASP A 143 14.18 -2.24 -13.47
N CYS A 144 14.11 -3.53 -13.11
CA CYS A 144 13.94 -3.91 -11.73
C CYS A 144 14.68 -5.19 -11.33
N ILE A 145 15.07 -5.23 -10.05
CA ILE A 145 15.59 -6.40 -9.34
C ILE A 145 14.52 -6.92 -8.40
N PHE A 146 14.16 -8.19 -8.55
CA PHE A 146 13.31 -8.88 -7.60
C PHE A 146 14.17 -9.51 -6.49
N ILE A 147 13.87 -9.17 -5.23
CA ILE A 147 14.47 -9.77 -4.04
C ILE A 147 13.66 -10.99 -3.66
N THR A 148 14.27 -12.17 -3.80
CA THR A 148 13.54 -13.44 -3.71
C THR A 148 13.29 -13.90 -2.28
N ASP A 149 14.12 -13.52 -1.33
CA ASP A 149 13.95 -13.86 0.10
C ASP A 149 13.07 -12.82 0.84
N GLY A 150 11.91 -12.52 0.28
CA GLY A 150 10.97 -11.53 0.78
C GLY A 150 9.53 -12.04 0.86
N VAL A 151 8.55 -11.17 0.57
CA VAL A 151 7.11 -11.43 0.72
C VAL A 151 6.64 -12.71 0.02
N HIS A 152 7.23 -13.05 -1.12
CA HIS A 152 6.81 -14.18 -1.95
C HIS A 152 7.69 -15.44 -1.79
N ARG A 153 8.58 -15.50 -0.79
CA ARG A 153 9.55 -16.59 -0.61
C ARG A 153 8.93 -17.99 -0.54
N GLU A 154 7.71 -18.10 -0.05
CA GLU A 154 6.99 -19.37 0.09
C GLU A 154 6.26 -19.80 -1.22
N GLU A 155 6.26 -18.96 -2.26
CA GLU A 155 5.51 -19.22 -3.49
C GLU A 155 6.33 -19.99 -4.56
N TYR A 156 7.60 -20.27 -4.28
CA TYR A 156 8.49 -21.03 -5.17
C TYR A 156 9.56 -21.77 -4.37
N SER A 157 10.03 -22.87 -4.92
CA SER A 157 11.06 -23.70 -4.27
C SER A 157 12.46 -23.50 -4.87
N ASN A 158 12.51 -23.04 -6.12
CA ASN A 158 13.76 -22.79 -6.85
C ASN A 158 13.58 -21.69 -7.89
N PHE A 159 14.68 -21.19 -8.44
CA PHE A 159 14.64 -20.08 -9.40
C PHE A 159 13.94 -20.43 -10.73
N ALA A 160 13.83 -21.70 -11.10
CA ALA A 160 13.11 -22.10 -12.31
C ALA A 160 11.59 -21.85 -12.16
N ASP A 161 11.07 -21.86 -10.93
CA ASP A 161 9.66 -21.62 -10.66
C ASP A 161 9.29 -20.14 -10.77
N LEU A 162 10.26 -19.20 -10.69
CA LEU A 162 10.02 -17.76 -10.71
C LEU A 162 9.23 -17.30 -11.96
N GLU A 163 9.49 -17.94 -13.11
CA GLU A 163 8.75 -17.59 -14.33
C GLU A 163 7.24 -17.84 -14.19
N THR A 164 6.87 -18.92 -13.52
CA THR A 164 5.47 -19.26 -13.23
C THR A 164 4.86 -18.25 -12.26
N VAL A 165 5.61 -17.86 -11.23
CA VAL A 165 5.17 -16.84 -10.27
C VAL A 165 5.02 -15.50 -10.96
N PHE A 166 5.97 -15.07 -11.79
CA PHE A 166 5.86 -13.82 -12.56
C PHE A 166 4.63 -13.82 -13.49
N LYS A 167 4.33 -14.94 -14.15
CA LYS A 167 3.10 -15.08 -14.96
C LYS A 167 1.83 -14.95 -14.11
N LYS A 168 1.79 -15.56 -12.93
CA LYS A 168 0.67 -15.45 -11.97
C LYS A 168 0.38 -13.99 -11.62
N TYR A 169 1.41 -13.18 -11.35
CA TYR A 169 1.29 -11.77 -10.99
C TYR A 169 1.25 -10.82 -12.20
N LYS A 170 1.41 -11.34 -13.43
CA LYS A 170 1.49 -10.56 -14.68
C LYS A 170 2.56 -9.47 -14.60
N VAL A 171 3.74 -9.85 -14.17
CA VAL A 171 4.92 -8.99 -14.04
C VAL A 171 6.15 -9.66 -14.64
N LYS A 172 7.21 -8.88 -14.80
CA LYS A 172 8.54 -9.36 -15.18
C LYS A 172 9.62 -8.63 -14.37
N ALA A 173 10.69 -9.30 -14.02
CA ALA A 173 11.89 -8.69 -13.47
C ALA A 173 13.06 -8.87 -14.43
N ASN A 174 13.90 -7.83 -14.56
CA ASN A 174 15.10 -7.89 -15.38
C ASN A 174 16.18 -8.73 -14.70
N PHE A 175 16.22 -8.63 -13.37
CA PHE A 175 17.19 -9.32 -12.53
C PHE A 175 16.49 -9.86 -11.28
N PHE A 176 17.11 -10.82 -10.62
CA PHE A 176 16.72 -11.29 -9.30
C PHE A 176 17.94 -11.67 -8.48
N GLN A 177 17.83 -11.51 -7.18
CA GLN A 177 18.84 -11.98 -6.22
C GLN A 177 18.15 -12.36 -4.91
N LYS A 178 18.84 -13.21 -4.11
CA LYS A 178 18.24 -13.74 -2.88
C LYS A 178 17.97 -12.64 -1.87
N GLU A 179 18.97 -11.86 -1.58
CA GLU A 179 18.93 -10.77 -0.59
C GLU A 179 19.63 -9.54 -1.16
N LEU A 180 19.33 -8.36 -0.61
CA LEU A 180 19.99 -7.13 -1.03
C LEU A 180 21.40 -7.08 -0.46
N LYS A 181 22.39 -7.16 -1.37
CA LYS A 181 23.81 -7.01 -1.05
C LYS A 181 24.42 -5.97 -1.97
N TRP A 182 25.20 -5.09 -1.39
CA TRP A 182 25.92 -4.03 -2.08
C TRP A 182 27.37 -4.47 -2.33
#